data_466f49153e170c826168fe9dd9ca4b69
#
_entry.id   466f49153e170c826168fe9dd9ca4b69
#
_cell.length_a   1.000
_cell.length_b   1.000
_cell.length_c   1.000
_cell.angle_alpha   90.00
_cell.angle_beta   90.00
_cell.angle_gamma   90.00
#
_symmetry.space_group_name_H-M   'P 1'
#
loop_
_entity.id
_entity.type
_entity.pdbx_description
1 polymer ?
#
loop_
_entity_poly.entity_id
_entity_poly.type
_entity_poly.pdbx_seq_one_letter_code
_entity_poly.pdbx_strand_id
1 'polypeptide(L)'
;LSPDEPQPGGAVVRVRLVTAGERETVIELEIVRGKANRAKVNRTQVRPREVLGLLKSVVFSPEDLQIVRGDPQVRRQFLDDLLIQQHPLIAQVKSDFEKVARQRAALMKSAQSQLRRGFTPDFSTVEVWDDTFAQLSAQLSLARVGLVDELRGPAAHAYEEIGGSPRKLDIEFLASQGNCPVGGDVATIAGELKEILA
;
A
#
# COMPACT_ATOMS: atom_id res chain seq x y z
N LEU A 1 18.27 -4.38 40.79
CA LEU A 1 17.66 -3.88 39.55
C LEU A 1 17.53 -2.37 39.66
N SER A 2 18.30 -1.62 38.87
CA SER A 2 18.24 -0.16 38.83
C SER A 2 16.87 0.32 38.30
N PRO A 3 16.29 1.36 38.90
CA PRO A 3 14.97 1.88 38.50
C PRO A 3 14.92 2.50 37.10
N ASP A 4 16.05 2.63 36.42
CA ASP A 4 16.16 3.36 35.13
C ASP A 4 16.37 2.45 33.90
N GLU A 5 16.29 1.14 34.02
CA GLU A 5 16.22 0.32 32.82
C GLU A 5 14.81 0.39 32.23
N PRO A 6 14.64 0.91 31.01
CA PRO A 6 13.33 0.90 30.35
C PRO A 6 12.92 -0.57 30.17
N GLN A 7 11.89 -0.97 30.89
CA GLN A 7 11.28 -2.28 30.66
C GLN A 7 10.92 -2.38 29.17
N PRO A 8 11.12 -3.53 28.52
CA PRO A 8 10.75 -3.68 27.12
C PRO A 8 9.25 -3.45 26.99
N GLY A 9 8.91 -2.22 26.58
CA GLY A 9 7.53 -1.82 26.37
C GLY A 9 6.95 -2.67 25.24
N GLY A 10 6.03 -3.55 25.59
CA GLY A 10 5.23 -4.33 24.65
C GLY A 10 3.75 -4.08 24.90
N ALA A 11 2.93 -4.28 23.88
CA ALA A 11 1.48 -4.25 23.96
C ALA A 11 0.90 -5.54 23.38
N VAL A 12 -0.18 -6.03 23.98
CA VAL A 12 -0.98 -7.11 23.44
C VAL A 12 -2.36 -6.57 23.12
N VAL A 13 -2.71 -6.60 21.84
CA VAL A 13 -4.05 -6.25 21.36
C VAL A 13 -4.79 -7.55 21.10
N ARG A 14 -5.97 -7.71 21.73
CA ARG A 14 -6.83 -8.86 21.52
C ARG A 14 -8.18 -8.40 20.99
N VAL A 15 -8.59 -8.95 19.87
CA VAL A 15 -9.89 -8.68 19.24
C VAL A 15 -10.67 -9.97 19.12
N ARG A 16 -11.94 -9.93 19.49
CA ARG A 16 -12.89 -11.02 19.29
C ARG A 16 -13.90 -10.60 18.26
N LEU A 17 -13.96 -11.35 17.17
CA LEU A 17 -14.88 -11.14 16.07
C LEU A 17 -15.99 -12.21 16.16
N VAL A 18 -17.22 -11.78 16.03
CA VAL A 18 -18.38 -12.66 15.90
C VAL A 18 -19.04 -12.36 14.56
N THR A 19 -19.04 -13.34 13.68
CA THR A 19 -19.69 -13.20 12.36
C THR A 19 -21.16 -13.60 12.42
N ALA A 20 -21.95 -13.22 11.41
CA ALA A 20 -23.39 -13.49 11.34
C ALA A 20 -23.78 -14.99 11.48
N GLY A 21 -22.83 -15.92 11.34
CA GLY A 21 -23.03 -17.34 11.57
C GLY A 21 -22.57 -17.82 12.96
N GLU A 22 -22.48 -16.92 13.94
CA GLU A 22 -22.01 -17.18 15.33
C GLU A 22 -20.59 -17.76 15.44
N ARG A 23 -19.84 -17.73 14.35
CA ARG A 23 -18.42 -18.14 14.40
C ARG A 23 -17.61 -17.07 15.10
N GLU A 24 -16.96 -17.50 16.15
CA GLU A 24 -16.04 -16.64 16.91
C GLU A 24 -14.63 -16.82 16.39
N THR A 25 -13.97 -15.70 16.13
CA THR A 25 -12.52 -15.64 15.79
C THR A 25 -11.83 -14.70 16.76
N VAL A 26 -10.81 -15.19 17.44
CA VAL A 26 -9.98 -14.38 18.34
C VAL A 26 -8.66 -14.09 17.67
N ILE A 27 -8.34 -12.82 17.53
CA ILE A 27 -7.06 -12.34 17.00
C ILE A 27 -6.27 -11.72 18.14
N GLU A 28 -5.02 -12.13 18.29
CA GLU A 28 -4.08 -11.55 19.25
C GLU A 28 -2.86 -11.04 18.50
N LEU A 29 -2.49 -9.77 18.76
CA LEU A 29 -1.28 -9.14 18.23
C LEU A 29 -0.38 -8.77 19.40
N GLU A 30 0.81 -9.30 19.43
CA GLU A 30 1.87 -8.94 20.37
C GLU A 30 2.84 -7.99 19.67
N ILE A 31 2.89 -6.76 20.16
CA ILE A 31 3.75 -5.69 19.65
C ILE A 31 4.85 -5.45 20.67
N VAL A 32 6.09 -5.73 20.31
CA VAL A 32 7.25 -5.56 21.22
C VAL A 32 8.25 -4.61 20.56
N ARG A 33 8.61 -3.57 21.29
CA ARG A 33 9.58 -2.59 20.79
C ARG A 33 10.91 -3.26 20.43
N GLY A 34 11.41 -3.03 19.21
CA GLY A 34 12.69 -3.58 18.74
C GLY A 34 12.67 -5.06 18.37
N LYS A 35 11.51 -5.72 18.36
CA LYS A 35 11.34 -7.12 17.92
C LYS A 35 10.26 -7.22 16.85
N ALA A 36 10.28 -8.32 16.12
CA ALA A 36 9.21 -8.62 15.17
C ALA A 36 7.88 -8.87 15.92
N ASN A 37 6.80 -8.28 15.41
CA ASN A 37 5.46 -8.51 15.94
C ASN A 37 5.06 -9.98 15.77
N ARG A 38 4.27 -10.46 16.70
CA ARG A 38 3.71 -11.82 16.67
C ARG A 38 2.20 -11.76 16.58
N ALA A 39 1.61 -12.75 15.94
CA ALA A 39 0.16 -12.85 15.81
C ALA A 39 -0.32 -14.25 16.13
N LYS A 40 -1.55 -14.33 16.66
CA LYS A 40 -2.28 -15.59 16.85
C LYS A 40 -3.71 -15.41 16.35
N VAL A 41 -4.23 -16.43 15.73
CA VAL A 41 -5.65 -16.57 15.38
C VAL A 41 -6.18 -17.82 16.03
N ASN A 42 -7.21 -17.69 16.87
CA ASN A 42 -7.79 -18.80 17.65
C ASN A 42 -6.73 -19.59 18.40
N ARG A 43 -5.79 -18.89 19.08
CA ARG A 43 -4.65 -19.44 19.84
C ARG A 43 -3.54 -20.07 18.99
N THR A 44 -3.73 -20.22 17.65
CA THR A 44 -2.70 -20.72 16.74
C THR A 44 -1.81 -19.57 16.29
N GLN A 45 -0.49 -19.76 16.41
CA GLN A 45 0.48 -18.78 15.94
C GLN A 45 0.46 -18.68 14.40
N VAL A 46 0.34 -17.46 13.90
CA VAL A 46 0.32 -17.16 12.47
C VAL A 46 1.31 -16.02 12.17
N ARG A 47 1.62 -15.81 10.92
CA ARG A 47 2.41 -14.63 10.53
C ARG A 47 1.53 -13.38 10.63
N PRO A 48 2.04 -12.22 11.08
CA PRO A 48 1.25 -11.00 11.19
C PRO A 48 0.47 -10.62 9.91
N ARG A 49 1.02 -10.92 8.74
CA ARG A 49 0.36 -10.69 7.45
C ARG A 49 -0.89 -11.55 7.23
N GLU A 50 -1.00 -12.70 7.87
CA GLU A 50 -2.17 -13.59 7.75
C GLU A 50 -3.38 -13.08 8.53
N VAL A 51 -3.19 -12.08 9.37
CA VAL A 51 -4.27 -11.37 10.08
C VAL A 51 -4.95 -10.31 9.21
N LEU A 52 -4.24 -9.86 8.15
CA LEU A 52 -4.79 -8.86 7.22
C LEU A 52 -6.06 -9.38 6.55
N GLY A 53 -7.09 -8.55 6.48
CA GLY A 53 -8.38 -8.89 5.88
C GLY A 53 -9.32 -9.72 6.77
N LEU A 54 -8.87 -10.25 7.93
CA LEU A 54 -9.77 -10.93 8.88
C LEU A 54 -10.73 -9.95 9.57
N LEU A 55 -10.28 -8.74 9.83
CA LEU A 55 -11.10 -7.62 10.32
C LEU A 55 -11.01 -6.47 9.31
N LYS A 56 -12.15 -6.11 8.74
CA LYS A 56 -12.29 -4.90 7.95
C LYS A 56 -12.76 -3.79 8.88
N SER A 57 -11.96 -2.74 9.03
CA SER A 57 -12.27 -1.61 9.90
C SER A 57 -12.01 -0.29 9.21
N VAL A 58 -12.81 0.70 9.52
CA VAL A 58 -12.61 2.08 9.10
C VAL A 58 -12.49 2.93 10.35
N VAL A 59 -11.42 3.69 10.43
CA VAL A 59 -11.19 4.68 11.49
C VAL A 59 -11.12 6.03 10.82
N PHE A 60 -11.86 6.99 11.33
CA PHE A 60 -11.77 8.39 10.90
C PHE A 60 -11.03 9.19 11.97
N SER A 61 -10.01 9.91 11.55
CA SER A 61 -9.18 10.75 12.41
C SER A 61 -8.96 12.13 11.77
N PRO A 62 -8.57 13.17 12.53
CA PRO A 62 -8.27 14.48 11.96
C PRO A 62 -7.16 14.45 10.90
N GLU A 63 -6.25 13.48 10.97
CA GLU A 63 -5.17 13.26 10.01
C GLU A 63 -5.70 12.89 8.63
N ASP A 64 -6.89 12.27 8.54
CA ASP A 64 -7.51 11.86 7.28
C ASP A 64 -7.91 13.06 6.39
N LEU A 65 -7.99 14.26 6.97
CA LEU A 65 -8.13 15.50 6.20
C LEU A 65 -6.95 15.73 5.25
N GLN A 66 -5.81 15.11 5.50
CA GLN A 66 -4.65 15.12 4.61
C GLN A 66 -4.92 14.38 3.29
N ILE A 67 -5.91 13.49 3.23
CA ILE A 67 -6.32 12.83 1.97
C ILE A 67 -6.72 13.89 0.93
N VAL A 68 -7.39 14.96 1.36
CA VAL A 68 -7.85 16.05 0.48
C VAL A 68 -6.77 17.12 0.28
N ARG A 69 -6.06 17.51 1.35
CA ARG A 69 -5.16 18.68 1.36
C ARG A 69 -3.69 18.33 1.28
N GLY A 70 -3.33 17.08 1.56
CA GLY A 70 -1.96 16.62 1.70
C GLY A 70 -1.32 16.13 0.40
N ASP A 71 -0.16 15.53 0.59
CA ASP A 71 0.66 14.98 -0.46
C ASP A 71 -0.02 13.80 -1.20
N PRO A 72 0.22 13.60 -2.49
CA PRO A 72 -0.21 12.41 -3.22
C PRO A 72 0.16 11.07 -2.57
N GLN A 73 1.22 11.04 -1.76
CA GLN A 73 1.62 9.84 -1.03
C GLN A 73 0.56 9.43 0.00
N VAL A 74 -0.06 10.38 0.69
CA VAL A 74 -1.14 10.11 1.65
C VAL A 74 -2.33 9.45 0.96
N ARG A 75 -2.72 9.97 -0.21
CA ARG A 75 -3.81 9.37 -1.02
C ARG A 75 -3.48 7.96 -1.49
N ARG A 76 -2.26 7.73 -1.95
CA ARG A 76 -1.81 6.38 -2.35
C ARG A 76 -1.83 5.42 -1.16
N GLN A 77 -1.35 5.87 0.00
CA GLN A 77 -1.36 5.07 1.21
C GLN A 77 -2.79 4.67 1.61
N PHE A 78 -3.72 5.61 1.59
CA PHE A 78 -5.14 5.35 1.87
C PHE A 78 -5.72 4.28 0.93
N LEU A 79 -5.50 4.40 -0.38
CA LEU A 79 -5.95 3.40 -1.35
C LEU A 79 -5.30 2.04 -1.10
N ASP A 80 -3.99 2.01 -0.83
CA ASP A 80 -3.26 0.78 -0.57
C ASP A 80 -3.78 0.07 0.70
N ASP A 81 -4.09 0.82 1.75
CA ASP A 81 -4.59 0.27 3.00
C ASP A 81 -6.00 -0.33 2.82
N LEU A 82 -6.87 0.32 2.02
CA LEU A 82 -8.18 -0.24 1.65
C LEU A 82 -8.03 -1.48 0.78
N LEU A 83 -7.16 -1.45 -0.23
CA LEU A 83 -6.89 -2.60 -1.09
C LEU A 83 -6.40 -3.80 -0.29
N ILE A 84 -5.49 -3.59 0.66
CA ILE A 84 -4.97 -4.66 1.52
C ILE A 84 -6.06 -5.26 2.40
N GLN A 85 -7.01 -4.44 2.90
CA GLN A 85 -8.14 -4.96 3.66
C GLN A 85 -9.10 -5.79 2.82
N GLN A 86 -9.29 -5.44 1.55
CA GLN A 86 -10.15 -6.18 0.62
C GLN A 86 -9.43 -7.41 0.04
N HIS A 87 -8.17 -7.24 -0.34
CA HIS A 87 -7.34 -8.21 -1.04
C HIS A 87 -5.96 -8.32 -0.37
N PRO A 88 -5.81 -9.14 0.68
CA PRO A 88 -4.56 -9.23 1.47
C PRO A 88 -3.29 -9.55 0.64
N LEU A 89 -3.43 -10.19 -0.51
CA LEU A 89 -2.30 -10.47 -1.42
C LEU A 89 -1.63 -9.20 -1.95
N ILE A 90 -2.36 -8.10 -2.03
CA ILE A 90 -1.82 -6.79 -2.45
C ILE A 90 -0.71 -6.31 -1.49
N ALA A 91 -0.76 -6.71 -0.21
CA ALA A 91 0.31 -6.38 0.74
C ALA A 91 1.67 -6.92 0.29
N GLN A 92 1.70 -8.11 -0.32
CA GLN A 92 2.95 -8.69 -0.86
C GLN A 92 3.39 -7.91 -2.10
N VAL A 93 2.49 -7.64 -3.05
CA VAL A 93 2.79 -6.87 -4.27
C VAL A 93 3.36 -5.49 -3.90
N LYS A 94 2.74 -4.78 -2.94
CA LYS A 94 3.23 -3.49 -2.44
C LYS A 94 4.62 -3.61 -1.82
N SER A 95 4.85 -4.60 -0.97
CA SER A 95 6.15 -4.83 -0.32
C SER A 95 7.25 -5.09 -1.34
N ASP A 96 6.97 -5.92 -2.35
CA ASP A 96 7.92 -6.24 -3.41
C ASP A 96 8.18 -5.02 -4.31
N PHE A 97 7.14 -4.26 -4.66
CA PHE A 97 7.29 -3.00 -5.37
C PHE A 97 8.20 -2.02 -4.63
N GLU A 98 7.96 -1.78 -3.34
CA GLU A 98 8.78 -0.87 -2.54
C GLU A 98 10.24 -1.33 -2.43
N LYS A 99 10.47 -2.64 -2.35
CA LYS A 99 11.82 -3.22 -2.33
C LYS A 99 12.53 -2.97 -3.67
N VAL A 100 11.88 -3.29 -4.77
CA VAL A 100 12.41 -3.10 -6.13
C VAL A 100 12.66 -1.62 -6.40
N ALA A 101 11.72 -0.75 -6.04
CA ALA A 101 11.87 0.70 -6.20
C ALA A 101 13.10 1.25 -5.44
N ARG A 102 13.31 0.80 -4.20
CA ARG A 102 14.51 1.20 -3.43
C ARG A 102 15.80 0.70 -4.06
N GLN A 103 15.83 -0.53 -4.54
CA GLN A 103 17.02 -1.11 -5.18
C GLN A 103 17.34 -0.39 -6.49
N ARG A 104 16.33 -0.16 -7.33
CA ARG A 104 16.46 0.61 -8.57
C ARG A 104 16.98 2.02 -8.31
N ALA A 105 16.41 2.72 -7.34
CA ALA A 105 16.86 4.07 -6.97
C ALA A 105 18.31 4.10 -6.49
N ALA A 106 18.75 3.08 -5.73
CA ALA A 106 20.14 2.97 -5.28
C ALA A 106 21.10 2.73 -6.45
N LEU A 107 20.73 1.88 -7.42
CA LEU A 107 21.52 1.64 -8.64
C LEU A 107 21.64 2.92 -9.48
N MET A 108 20.54 3.63 -9.73
CA MET A 108 20.55 4.88 -10.48
C MET A 108 21.41 5.96 -9.79
N LYS A 109 21.35 6.06 -8.47
CA LYS A 109 22.22 6.97 -7.70
C LYS A 109 23.69 6.59 -7.82
N SER A 110 24.02 5.30 -7.80
CA SER A 110 25.37 4.81 -8.00
C SER A 110 25.88 5.13 -9.40
N ALA A 111 25.09 4.85 -10.44
CA ALA A 111 25.40 5.15 -11.83
C ALA A 111 25.65 6.67 -12.03
N GLN A 112 24.78 7.50 -11.48
CA GLN A 112 24.98 8.96 -11.53
C GLN A 112 26.29 9.41 -10.85
N SER A 113 26.65 8.78 -9.73
CA SER A 113 27.93 9.08 -9.06
C SER A 113 29.15 8.67 -9.89
N GLN A 114 29.07 7.54 -10.60
CA GLN A 114 30.12 7.07 -11.52
C GLN A 114 30.29 8.03 -12.70
N LEU A 115 29.17 8.43 -13.33
CA LEU A 115 29.18 9.44 -14.41
C LEU A 115 29.86 10.74 -13.98
N ARG A 116 29.53 11.26 -12.79
CA ARG A 116 30.17 12.48 -12.26
C ARG A 116 31.67 12.35 -12.04
N ARG A 117 32.16 11.13 -11.89
CA ARG A 117 33.61 10.82 -11.73
C ARG A 117 34.29 10.50 -13.06
N GLY A 118 33.56 10.58 -14.19
CA GLY A 118 34.09 10.27 -15.53
C GLY A 118 34.14 8.78 -15.88
N PHE A 119 33.47 7.93 -15.11
CA PHE A 119 33.34 6.50 -15.42
C PHE A 119 32.07 6.25 -16.23
N THR A 120 32.09 5.23 -17.08
CA THR A 120 30.88 4.75 -17.79
C THR A 120 30.19 3.69 -16.92
N PRO A 121 28.99 3.95 -16.41
CA PRO A 121 28.25 2.95 -15.64
C PRO A 121 27.76 1.81 -16.53
N ASP A 122 27.67 0.62 -15.94
CA ASP A 122 26.99 -0.52 -16.56
C ASP A 122 25.50 -0.50 -16.14
N PHE A 123 24.62 -0.32 -17.11
CA PHE A 123 23.17 -0.30 -16.91
C PHE A 123 22.49 -1.67 -17.10
N SER A 124 23.24 -2.72 -17.50
CA SER A 124 22.64 -4.06 -17.73
C SER A 124 21.88 -4.60 -16.51
N THR A 125 22.40 -4.30 -15.30
CA THR A 125 21.72 -4.68 -14.06
C THR A 125 20.42 -3.88 -13.81
N VAL A 126 20.32 -2.66 -14.34
CA VAL A 126 19.12 -1.82 -14.16
C VAL A 126 17.95 -2.37 -14.98
N GLU A 127 18.19 -2.84 -16.19
CA GLU A 127 17.18 -3.39 -17.09
C GLU A 127 16.39 -4.56 -16.45
N VAL A 128 17.09 -5.43 -15.69
CA VAL A 128 16.45 -6.55 -14.97
C VAL A 128 15.47 -6.04 -13.90
N TRP A 129 15.84 -4.94 -13.23
CA TRP A 129 14.97 -4.32 -12.23
C TRP A 129 13.82 -3.53 -12.86
N ASP A 130 14.03 -2.98 -14.05
CA ASP A 130 13.00 -2.22 -14.77
C ASP A 130 11.82 -3.12 -15.16
N ASP A 131 12.07 -4.35 -15.60
CA ASP A 131 11.02 -5.33 -15.88
C ASP A 131 10.16 -5.63 -14.65
N THR A 132 10.82 -5.97 -13.55
CA THR A 132 10.12 -6.29 -12.29
C THR A 132 9.39 -5.06 -11.73
N PHE A 133 10.02 -3.89 -11.82
CA PHE A 133 9.43 -2.62 -11.38
C PHE A 133 8.19 -2.29 -12.20
N ALA A 134 8.25 -2.41 -13.53
CA ALA A 134 7.14 -2.14 -14.43
C ALA A 134 5.94 -3.06 -14.15
N GLN A 135 6.19 -4.37 -13.99
CA GLN A 135 5.13 -5.33 -13.68
C GLN A 135 4.43 -5.05 -12.34
N LEU A 136 5.21 -4.81 -11.28
CA LEU A 136 4.64 -4.52 -9.96
C LEU A 136 3.92 -3.16 -9.94
N SER A 137 4.45 -2.15 -10.64
CA SER A 137 3.80 -0.86 -10.84
C SER A 137 2.46 -1.01 -11.55
N ALA A 138 2.39 -1.80 -12.62
CA ALA A 138 1.18 -2.05 -13.37
C ALA A 138 0.12 -2.73 -12.51
N GLN A 139 0.49 -3.76 -11.74
CA GLN A 139 -0.41 -4.45 -10.82
C GLN A 139 -1.02 -3.50 -9.77
N LEU A 140 -0.18 -2.68 -9.12
CA LEU A 140 -0.65 -1.72 -8.13
C LEU A 140 -1.51 -0.61 -8.74
N SER A 141 -1.15 -0.12 -9.92
CA SER A 141 -1.91 0.93 -10.61
C SER A 141 -3.30 0.44 -11.00
N LEU A 142 -3.39 -0.75 -11.60
CA LEU A 142 -4.69 -1.35 -11.94
C LEU A 142 -5.57 -1.61 -10.71
N ALA A 143 -5.00 -2.12 -9.63
CA ALA A 143 -5.74 -2.32 -8.40
C ALA A 143 -6.29 -0.99 -7.84
N ARG A 144 -5.48 0.08 -7.87
CA ARG A 144 -5.91 1.42 -7.43
C ARG A 144 -6.98 2.02 -8.32
N VAL A 145 -6.85 1.88 -9.66
CA VAL A 145 -7.88 2.32 -10.62
C VAL A 145 -9.21 1.62 -10.32
N GLY A 146 -9.21 0.30 -10.20
CA GLY A 146 -10.41 -0.46 -9.90
C GLY A 146 -11.06 -0.03 -8.59
N LEU A 147 -10.27 0.18 -7.52
CA LEU A 147 -10.78 0.67 -6.25
C LEU A 147 -11.38 2.08 -6.35
N VAL A 148 -10.73 2.99 -7.09
CA VAL A 148 -11.27 4.35 -7.31
C VAL A 148 -12.60 4.30 -8.05
N ASP A 149 -12.73 3.43 -9.05
CA ASP A 149 -13.99 3.24 -9.77
C ASP A 149 -15.09 2.67 -8.86
N GLU A 150 -14.76 1.72 -7.98
CA GLU A 150 -15.70 1.21 -6.97
C GLU A 150 -16.13 2.29 -5.96
N LEU A 151 -15.22 3.18 -5.56
CA LEU A 151 -15.49 4.24 -4.58
C LEU A 151 -16.23 5.43 -5.16
N ARG A 152 -16.18 5.66 -6.46
CA ARG A 152 -16.76 6.85 -7.13
C ARG A 152 -18.23 7.07 -6.80
N GLY A 153 -19.04 6.05 -6.98
CA GLY A 153 -20.48 6.12 -6.70
C GLY A 153 -20.80 6.34 -5.22
N PRO A 154 -20.31 5.48 -4.31
CA PRO A 154 -20.52 5.65 -2.89
C PRO A 154 -20.01 7.00 -2.33
N ALA A 155 -18.86 7.47 -2.79
CA ALA A 155 -18.31 8.75 -2.36
C ALA A 155 -19.17 9.94 -2.83
N ALA A 156 -19.66 9.92 -4.08
CA ALA A 156 -20.55 10.95 -4.60
C ALA A 156 -21.87 10.99 -3.80
N HIS A 157 -22.45 9.84 -3.53
CA HIS A 157 -23.69 9.72 -2.74
C HIS A 157 -23.50 10.25 -1.31
N ALA A 158 -22.47 9.81 -0.61
CA ALA A 158 -22.17 10.29 0.75
C ALA A 158 -21.93 11.80 0.78
N TYR A 159 -21.28 12.35 -0.25
CA TYR A 159 -21.02 13.78 -0.35
C TYR A 159 -22.31 14.59 -0.52
N GLU A 160 -23.26 14.09 -1.31
CA GLU A 160 -24.59 14.71 -1.50
C GLU A 160 -25.40 14.69 -0.20
N GLU A 161 -25.40 13.56 0.53
CA GLU A 161 -26.09 13.43 1.82
C GLU A 161 -25.55 14.38 2.91
N ILE A 162 -24.23 14.52 2.99
CA ILE A 162 -23.59 15.35 4.02
C ILE A 162 -23.61 16.83 3.65
N GLY A 163 -23.37 17.13 2.36
CA GLY A 163 -23.08 18.48 1.91
C GLY A 163 -24.30 19.36 1.67
N GLY A 164 -25.49 18.82 1.45
CA GLY A 164 -26.70 19.56 1.07
C GLY A 164 -26.50 20.50 -0.14
N SER A 165 -25.43 20.33 -0.89
CA SER A 165 -24.99 21.23 -1.97
C SER A 165 -25.22 20.56 -3.33
N PRO A 166 -25.59 21.34 -4.37
CA PRO A 166 -25.73 20.81 -5.73
C PRO A 166 -24.38 20.47 -6.39
N ARG A 167 -23.28 20.59 -5.68
CA ARG A 167 -21.95 20.25 -6.18
C ARG A 167 -21.78 18.72 -6.20
N LYS A 168 -21.37 18.19 -7.33
CA LYS A 168 -21.06 16.78 -7.47
C LYS A 168 -19.60 16.53 -7.08
N LEU A 169 -19.37 15.48 -6.30
CA LEU A 169 -18.04 14.93 -6.08
C LEU A 169 -17.73 13.95 -7.21
N ASP A 170 -16.57 14.09 -7.80
CA ASP A 170 -15.97 13.05 -8.64
C ASP A 170 -14.54 12.77 -8.17
N ILE A 171 -14.14 11.51 -8.26
CA ILE A 171 -12.81 11.05 -7.91
C ILE A 171 -12.22 10.29 -9.09
N GLU A 172 -10.96 10.58 -9.39
CA GLU A 172 -10.24 10.00 -10.52
C GLU A 172 -8.83 9.61 -10.10
N PHE A 173 -8.33 8.50 -10.64
CA PHE A 173 -6.94 8.10 -10.47
C PHE A 173 -6.08 8.70 -11.59
N LEU A 174 -5.14 9.56 -11.21
CA LEU A 174 -4.15 10.11 -12.14
C LEU A 174 -2.79 9.45 -11.87
N ALA A 175 -2.28 8.74 -12.85
CA ALA A 175 -0.91 8.22 -12.80
C ALA A 175 0.09 9.37 -12.98
N SER A 176 1.30 9.23 -12.43
CA SER A 176 2.34 10.27 -12.51
C SER A 176 2.84 10.55 -13.93
N GLN A 177 2.53 9.70 -14.88
CA GLN A 177 2.99 9.76 -16.27
C GLN A 177 1.84 9.88 -17.28
N GLY A 178 0.69 10.37 -16.85
CA GLY A 178 -0.51 10.47 -17.66
C GLY A 178 -1.60 9.50 -17.20
N ASN A 179 -2.70 9.44 -17.94
CA ASN A 179 -3.79 8.54 -17.61
C ASN A 179 -3.32 7.10 -17.70
N CYS A 180 -3.42 6.37 -16.59
CA CYS A 180 -3.32 4.92 -16.65
C CYS A 180 -4.46 4.43 -17.53
N PRO A 181 -4.20 3.64 -18.59
CA PRO A 181 -5.29 3.19 -19.46
C PRO A 181 -6.32 2.44 -18.63
N VAL A 182 -7.52 3.00 -18.56
CA VAL A 182 -8.68 2.34 -17.98
C VAL A 182 -9.03 1.20 -18.94
N GLY A 183 -8.74 -0.05 -18.54
CA GLY A 183 -9.07 -1.22 -19.34
C GLY A 183 -7.90 -1.95 -19.99
N GLY A 184 -6.66 -1.57 -19.72
CA GLY A 184 -5.48 -2.37 -20.06
C GLY A 184 -5.27 -3.53 -19.10
N ASP A 185 -4.64 -4.60 -19.57
CA ASP A 185 -4.14 -5.64 -18.68
C ASP A 185 -2.76 -5.28 -18.11
N VAL A 186 -2.31 -6.06 -17.12
CA VAL A 186 -1.00 -5.83 -16.47
C VAL A 186 0.15 -5.84 -17.47
N ALA A 187 0.10 -6.70 -18.47
CA ALA A 187 1.18 -6.85 -19.45
C ALA A 187 1.31 -5.62 -20.36
N THR A 188 0.17 -5.08 -20.81
CA THR A 188 0.11 -3.87 -21.63
C THR A 188 0.67 -2.66 -20.86
N ILE A 189 0.19 -2.43 -19.64
CA ILE A 189 0.65 -1.30 -18.81
C ILE A 189 2.13 -1.45 -18.43
N ALA A 190 2.58 -2.66 -18.12
CA ALA A 190 3.98 -2.92 -17.83
C ALA A 190 4.87 -2.64 -19.04
N GLY A 191 4.41 -3.00 -20.26
CA GLY A 191 5.10 -2.67 -21.50
C GLY A 191 5.28 -1.18 -21.72
N GLU A 192 4.21 -0.40 -21.58
CA GLU A 192 4.26 1.07 -21.70
C GLU A 192 5.18 1.70 -20.63
N LEU A 193 5.10 1.22 -19.39
CA LEU A 193 5.99 1.70 -18.32
C LEU A 193 7.46 1.40 -18.62
N LYS A 194 7.75 0.26 -19.19
CA LYS A 194 9.10 -0.12 -19.56
C LYS A 194 9.68 0.78 -20.66
N GLU A 195 8.89 1.13 -21.66
CA GLU A 195 9.29 2.08 -22.73
C GLU A 195 9.63 3.47 -22.16
N ILE A 196 8.94 3.89 -21.09
CA ILE A 196 9.19 5.17 -20.43
C ILE A 196 10.48 5.12 -19.57
N LEU A 197 10.86 3.93 -19.07
CA LEU A 197 12.02 3.76 -18.21
C LEU A 197 13.34 3.58 -18.99
N ALA A 198 13.25 3.17 -20.26
CA ALA A 198 14.39 2.99 -21.17
C ALA A 198 14.95 4.34 -21.66
#